data_f307a51c836eeb6e1e84e59e197fbaca
#
_entry.id   f307a51c836eeb6e1e84e59e197fbaca
#
_cell.length_a   1.000
_cell.length_b   1.000
_cell.length_c   1.000
_cell.angle_alpha   90.00
_cell.angle_beta   90.00
_cell.angle_gamma   90.00
#
_symmetry.space_group_name_H-M   'P 1'
#
loop_
_entity.id
_entity.type
_entity.pdbx_description
1 polymer ?
#
loop_
_entity_poly.entity_id
_entity_poly.type
_entity_poly.pdbx_seq_one_letter_code
_entity_poly.pdbx_strand_id
1 'polypeptide(L)'
;MIFNPNLQINIQYRHILEDEGNLERMKSITCKNLTSLLRGEIEMMKMKVSANYKLAVPQYYQHKIQLLLPLCLEDGKTPDMALVVSKSDSGKYYQGHTCLTLEIAYNNARLIAKPESNWLVP
;
A
#
# COMPACT_ATOMS: atom_id res chain seq x y z
N MET A 1 -6.53 13.81 3.15
CA MET A 1 -6.23 13.49 1.75
C MET A 1 -7.09 12.33 1.27
N ILE A 2 -7.68 12.47 0.11
CA ILE A 2 -8.50 11.41 -0.51
C ILE A 2 -7.74 10.85 -1.70
N PHE A 3 -7.73 9.53 -1.84
CA PHE A 3 -7.08 8.87 -2.97
C PHE A 3 -7.79 9.24 -4.28
N ASN A 4 -7.00 9.69 -5.26
CA ASN A 4 -7.52 10.01 -6.59
C ASN A 4 -7.24 8.83 -7.54
N PRO A 5 -8.28 8.06 -7.93
CA PRO A 5 -8.09 6.88 -8.78
C PRO A 5 -7.68 7.21 -10.21
N ASN A 6 -7.78 8.46 -10.63
CA ASN A 6 -7.38 8.88 -11.97
C ASN A 6 -5.87 9.10 -12.10
N LEU A 7 -5.15 9.16 -10.98
CA LEU A 7 -3.70 9.32 -11.00
C LEU A 7 -3.02 7.95 -11.06
N GLN A 8 -1.91 7.91 -11.82
CA GLN A 8 -1.08 6.71 -11.87
C GLN A 8 -0.29 6.56 -10.58
N ILE A 9 0.07 5.32 -10.25
CA ILE A 9 1.00 5.01 -9.18
C ILE A 9 2.31 4.56 -9.81
N ASN A 10 3.35 5.39 -9.66
CA ASN A 10 4.68 5.03 -10.11
C ASN A 10 5.34 4.13 -9.09
N ILE A 11 5.70 2.92 -9.49
CA ILE A 11 6.29 1.94 -8.60
C ILE A 11 7.58 1.41 -9.23
N GLN A 12 8.65 1.47 -8.46
CA GLN A 12 9.89 0.79 -8.83
C GLN A 12 9.87 -0.60 -8.21
N TYR A 13 9.23 -1.53 -8.92
CA TYR A 13 9.03 -2.90 -8.44
C TYR A 13 10.33 -3.56 -8.02
N ARG A 14 11.38 -3.37 -8.82
CA ARG A 14 12.68 -3.93 -8.53
C ARG A 14 13.22 -3.44 -7.19
N HIS A 15 13.12 -2.13 -6.94
CA HIS A 15 13.58 -1.53 -5.70
C HIS A 15 12.81 -2.10 -4.50
N ILE A 16 11.50 -2.22 -4.62
CA ILE A 16 10.66 -2.78 -3.55
C ILE A 16 11.02 -4.24 -3.29
N LEU A 17 11.23 -5.03 -4.36
CA LEU A 17 11.48 -6.47 -4.24
C LEU A 17 12.93 -6.79 -3.84
N GLU A 18 13.87 -5.87 -4.03
CA GLU A 18 15.26 -6.03 -3.59
C GLU A 18 15.50 -5.52 -2.17
N ASP A 19 14.57 -4.78 -1.59
CA ASP A 19 14.68 -4.29 -0.21
C ASP A 19 14.57 -5.45 0.77
N GLU A 20 15.58 -5.61 1.64
CA GLU A 20 15.63 -6.72 2.58
C GLU A 20 14.43 -6.76 3.53
N GLY A 21 13.97 -5.59 3.98
CA GLY A 21 12.79 -5.51 4.83
C GLY A 21 11.54 -5.99 4.13
N ASN A 22 11.36 -5.63 2.85
CA ASN A 22 10.23 -6.10 2.05
C ASN A 22 10.31 -7.60 1.76
N LEU A 23 11.50 -8.12 1.45
CA LEU A 23 11.69 -9.56 1.23
C LEU A 23 11.33 -10.35 2.49
N GLU A 24 11.74 -9.87 3.66
CA GLU A 24 11.42 -10.51 4.93
C GLU A 24 9.90 -10.50 5.18
N ARG A 25 9.24 -9.38 4.89
CA ARG A 25 7.78 -9.26 5.05
C ARG A 25 7.02 -10.16 4.09
N MET A 26 7.58 -10.43 2.90
CA MET A 26 6.93 -11.22 1.86
C MET A 26 7.38 -12.68 1.79
N LYS A 27 8.24 -13.12 2.71
CA LYS A 27 8.81 -14.47 2.65
C LYS A 27 7.77 -15.59 2.77
N SER A 28 6.62 -15.31 3.38
CA SER A 28 5.53 -16.27 3.48
C SER A 28 4.75 -16.44 2.18
N ILE A 29 4.99 -15.57 1.20
CA ILE A 29 4.28 -15.58 -0.07
C ILE A 29 5.02 -16.47 -1.05
N THR A 30 4.40 -17.61 -1.39
CA THR A 30 4.96 -18.56 -2.34
C THR A 30 4.49 -18.23 -3.75
N CYS A 31 5.34 -17.51 -4.51
CA CYS A 31 5.06 -17.19 -5.89
C CYS A 31 6.37 -17.13 -6.67
N LYS A 32 6.39 -17.74 -7.87
CA LYS A 32 7.58 -17.73 -8.72
C LYS A 32 7.90 -16.36 -9.28
N ASN A 33 6.89 -15.52 -9.44
CA ASN A 33 7.06 -14.19 -10.02
C ASN A 33 6.35 -13.14 -9.17
N LEU A 34 7.06 -12.66 -8.13
CA LEU A 34 6.52 -11.65 -7.23
C LEU A 34 6.22 -10.33 -7.94
N THR A 35 6.99 -9.97 -8.98
CA THR A 35 6.74 -8.75 -9.73
C THR A 35 5.36 -8.78 -10.39
N SER A 36 5.04 -9.88 -11.06
CA SER A 36 3.72 -10.03 -11.71
C SER A 36 2.59 -10.08 -10.70
N LEU A 37 2.79 -10.78 -9.59
CA LEU A 37 1.80 -10.85 -8.51
C LEU A 37 1.54 -9.46 -7.92
N LEU A 38 2.59 -8.75 -7.59
CA LEU A 38 2.49 -7.41 -7.01
C LEU A 38 1.81 -6.44 -7.98
N ARG A 39 2.20 -6.48 -9.26
CA ARG A 39 1.59 -5.63 -10.28
C ARG A 39 0.09 -5.90 -10.44
N GLY A 40 -0.29 -7.16 -10.49
CA GLY A 40 -1.70 -7.57 -10.61
C GLY A 40 -2.51 -7.14 -9.40
N GLU A 41 -1.98 -7.33 -8.19
CA GLU A 41 -2.68 -6.95 -6.97
C GLU A 41 -2.79 -5.44 -6.81
N ILE A 42 -1.82 -4.66 -7.30
CA ILE A 42 -1.92 -3.21 -7.30
C ILE A 42 -3.05 -2.75 -8.23
N GLU A 43 -3.20 -3.36 -9.41
CA GLU A 43 -4.32 -3.03 -10.30
C GLU A 43 -5.66 -3.38 -9.68
N MET A 44 -5.78 -4.53 -9.02
CA MET A 44 -6.99 -4.91 -8.30
C MET A 44 -7.28 -3.95 -7.14
N MET A 45 -6.26 -3.56 -6.40
CA MET A 45 -6.39 -2.60 -5.30
C MET A 45 -6.91 -1.25 -5.81
N LYS A 46 -6.39 -0.76 -6.93
CA LYS A 46 -6.85 0.50 -7.52
C LYS A 46 -8.35 0.46 -7.82
N MET A 47 -8.85 -0.66 -8.33
CA MET A 47 -10.29 -0.83 -8.58
C MET A 47 -11.10 -0.79 -7.28
N LYS A 48 -10.62 -1.48 -6.24
CA LYS A 48 -11.31 -1.51 -4.94
C LYS A 48 -11.34 -0.12 -4.28
N VAL A 49 -10.24 0.60 -4.30
CA VAL A 49 -10.15 1.93 -3.70
C VAL A 49 -10.95 2.96 -4.51
N SER A 50 -11.04 2.77 -5.84
CA SER A 50 -11.90 3.60 -6.68
C SER A 50 -13.38 3.45 -6.30
N ALA A 51 -13.79 2.24 -5.91
CA ALA A 51 -15.16 1.98 -5.46
C ALA A 51 -15.41 2.44 -4.02
N ASN A 52 -14.37 2.44 -3.18
CA ASN A 52 -14.48 2.84 -1.78
C ASN A 52 -13.21 3.57 -1.34
N TYR A 53 -13.22 4.90 -1.40
CA TYR A 53 -12.05 5.72 -1.06
C TYR A 53 -11.59 5.56 0.40
N LYS A 54 -12.47 5.09 1.28
CA LYS A 54 -12.13 4.88 2.69
C LYS A 54 -11.14 3.74 2.91
N LEU A 55 -10.91 2.90 1.89
CA LEU A 55 -9.88 1.87 1.95
C LEU A 55 -8.47 2.48 1.99
N ALA A 56 -8.28 3.68 1.45
CA ALA A 56 -7.01 4.40 1.54
C ALA A 56 -6.91 5.07 2.91
N VAL A 57 -5.95 4.63 3.72
CA VAL A 57 -5.81 5.10 5.11
C VAL A 57 -4.60 6.04 5.20
N PRO A 58 -4.76 7.26 5.74
CA PRO A 58 -3.63 8.18 5.87
C PRO A 58 -2.68 7.76 6.99
N GLN A 59 -1.38 7.99 6.75
CA GLN A 59 -0.35 7.94 7.79
C GLN A 59 0.52 9.19 7.68
N TYR A 60 1.18 9.53 8.78
CA TYR A 60 2.09 10.67 8.84
C TYR A 60 3.52 10.16 8.96
N TYR A 61 4.37 10.58 8.03
CA TYR A 61 5.78 10.17 8.00
C TYR A 61 6.64 11.30 7.49
N GLN A 62 7.67 11.68 8.25
CA GLN A 62 8.62 12.73 7.89
C GLN A 62 7.94 14.02 7.43
N HIS A 63 6.97 14.49 8.24
CA HIS A 63 6.20 15.72 8.01
C HIS A 63 5.34 15.72 6.75
N LYS A 64 5.06 14.55 6.18
CA LYS A 64 4.18 14.39 5.02
C LYS A 64 3.10 13.37 5.30
N ILE A 65 1.92 13.61 4.72
CA ILE A 65 0.84 12.63 4.76
C ILE A 65 1.03 11.68 3.58
N GLN A 66 1.05 10.39 3.89
CA GLN A 66 1.08 9.31 2.92
C GLN A 66 -0.22 8.52 3.03
N LEU A 67 -0.52 7.73 2.01
CA LEU A 67 -1.68 6.84 2.04
C LEU A 67 -1.21 5.39 2.11
N LEU A 68 -1.93 4.60 2.91
CA LEU A 68 -1.76 3.17 3.01
C LEU A 68 -2.87 2.50 2.19
N LEU A 69 -2.48 1.67 1.24
CA LEU A 69 -3.40 1.00 0.33
C LEU A 69 -3.34 -0.52 0.56
N PRO A 70 -4.51 -1.20 0.66
CA PRO A 70 -4.52 -2.63 0.98
C PRO A 70 -4.05 -3.48 -0.19
N LEU A 71 -3.16 -4.43 0.08
CA LEU A 71 -2.73 -5.44 -0.88
C LEU A 71 -3.08 -6.83 -0.35
N CYS A 72 -3.58 -7.68 -1.24
CA CYS A 72 -3.99 -9.05 -0.94
C CYS A 72 -3.09 -10.01 -1.71
N LEU A 73 -1.86 -10.21 -1.22
CA LEU A 73 -0.83 -10.94 -1.97
C LEU A 73 -0.96 -12.45 -1.87
N GLU A 74 -1.45 -12.98 -0.74
CA GLU A 74 -1.56 -14.43 -0.56
C GLU A 74 -2.76 -15.04 -1.28
N ASP A 75 -3.97 -14.54 -1.00
CA ASP A 75 -5.19 -15.16 -1.52
C ASP A 75 -6.00 -14.27 -2.47
N GLY A 76 -5.57 -13.03 -2.69
CA GLY A 76 -6.28 -12.08 -3.55
C GLY A 76 -7.56 -11.52 -2.93
N LYS A 77 -7.89 -11.88 -1.69
CA LYS A 77 -9.16 -11.51 -1.04
C LYS A 77 -8.97 -10.74 0.25
N THR A 78 -8.08 -11.23 1.12
CA THR A 78 -7.85 -10.67 2.44
C THR A 78 -6.58 -9.82 2.43
N PRO A 79 -6.64 -8.54 2.84
CA PRO A 79 -5.44 -7.71 2.91
C PRO A 79 -4.41 -8.30 3.88
N ASP A 80 -3.16 -8.39 3.43
CA ASP A 80 -2.04 -8.90 4.21
C ASP A 80 -0.86 -7.94 4.26
N MET A 81 -0.83 -6.96 3.36
CA MET A 81 0.21 -5.95 3.30
C MET A 81 -0.41 -4.59 2.99
N ALA A 82 0.32 -3.53 3.27
CA ALA A 82 -0.06 -2.17 2.90
C ALA A 82 1.00 -1.57 1.98
N LEU A 83 0.56 -1.02 0.85
CA LEU A 83 1.42 -0.24 -0.04
C LEU A 83 1.42 1.21 0.44
N VAL A 84 2.60 1.78 0.63
CA VAL A 84 2.75 3.17 1.05
C VAL A 84 2.94 4.05 -0.19
N VAL A 85 2.06 5.02 -0.37
CA VAL A 85 2.17 5.97 -1.48
C VAL A 85 2.09 7.41 -0.97
N SER A 86 2.76 8.31 -1.68
CA SER A 86 2.59 9.74 -1.47
C SER A 86 2.36 10.42 -2.81
N LYS A 87 1.64 11.54 -2.78
CA LYS A 87 1.43 12.34 -3.97
C LYS A 87 2.73 13.03 -4.37
N SER A 88 3.05 13.04 -5.66
CA SER A 88 4.23 13.74 -6.17
C SER A 88 4.11 15.25 -5.90
N ASP A 89 5.25 15.95 -5.92
CA ASP A 89 5.26 17.40 -5.73
C ASP A 89 4.42 18.13 -6.77
N SER A 90 4.38 17.61 -8.00
CA SER A 90 3.55 18.17 -9.07
C SER A 90 2.06 17.88 -8.89
N GLY A 91 1.70 16.91 -8.04
CA GLY A 91 0.34 16.45 -7.84
C GLY A 91 -0.22 15.61 -8.99
N LYS A 92 0.62 15.20 -9.94
CA LYS A 92 0.17 14.52 -11.16
C LYS A 92 0.18 13.00 -11.07
N TYR A 93 0.84 12.43 -10.05
CA TYR A 93 0.90 10.99 -9.85
C TYR A 93 1.20 10.67 -8.39
N TYR A 94 1.05 9.41 -8.03
CA TYR A 94 1.49 8.90 -6.73
C TYR A 94 2.82 8.18 -6.88
N GLN A 95 3.68 8.33 -5.88
CA GLN A 95 4.92 7.58 -5.79
C GLN A 95 4.73 6.45 -4.78
N GLY A 96 4.88 5.21 -5.24
CA GLY A 96 4.90 4.04 -4.36
C GLY A 96 6.27 3.89 -3.73
N HIS A 97 6.33 3.80 -2.40
CA HIS A 97 7.58 3.78 -1.65
C HIS A 97 8.00 2.37 -1.23
N THR A 98 7.12 1.69 -0.52
CA THR A 98 7.42 0.38 0.07
C THR A 98 6.13 -0.32 0.47
N CYS A 99 6.27 -1.57 0.91
CA CYS A 99 5.17 -2.33 1.51
C CYS A 99 5.45 -2.53 2.99
N LEU A 100 4.40 -2.42 3.81
CA LEU A 100 4.48 -2.64 5.25
C LEU A 100 3.57 -3.81 5.64
N THR A 101 3.93 -4.49 6.73
CA THR A 101 2.99 -5.42 7.37
C THR A 101 1.81 -4.64 7.94
N LEU A 102 0.68 -5.31 8.13
CA LEU A 102 -0.50 -4.63 8.69
C LEU A 102 -0.24 -4.08 10.08
N GLU A 103 0.56 -4.78 10.89
CA GLU A 103 0.91 -4.31 12.23
C GLU A 103 1.67 -2.98 12.20
N ILE A 104 2.71 -2.89 11.37
CA ILE A 104 3.50 -1.65 11.24
C ILE A 104 2.63 -0.54 10.69
N ALA A 105 1.83 -0.83 9.65
CA ALA A 105 0.95 0.14 9.03
C ALA A 105 -0.09 0.68 10.03
N TYR A 106 -0.70 -0.20 10.81
CA TYR A 106 -1.67 0.21 11.83
C TYR A 106 -1.03 1.12 12.88
N ASN A 107 0.15 0.76 13.37
CA ASN A 107 0.84 1.57 14.37
C ASN A 107 1.17 2.97 13.83
N ASN A 108 1.55 3.07 12.56
CA ASN A 108 1.83 4.37 11.94
C ASN A 108 0.56 5.20 11.74
N ALA A 109 -0.52 4.57 11.29
CA ALA A 109 -1.78 5.26 11.01
C ALA A 109 -2.41 5.82 12.29
N ARG A 110 -2.40 5.07 13.39
CA ARG A 110 -3.03 5.48 14.65
C ARG A 110 -2.37 6.71 15.29
N LEU A 111 -1.17 7.11 14.83
CA LEU A 111 -0.52 8.33 15.30
C LEU A 111 -1.28 9.59 14.87
N ILE A 112 -2.09 9.50 13.83
CA ILE A 112 -2.96 10.60 13.38
C ILE A 112 -4.33 10.50 14.05
N ALA A 113 -4.98 9.35 13.89
CA ALA A 113 -6.30 9.06 14.41
C ALA A 113 -6.55 7.56 14.32
N LYS A 114 -7.56 7.06 15.03
CA LYS A 114 -7.96 5.66 14.90
C LYS A 114 -8.40 5.42 13.45
N PRO A 115 -7.82 4.41 12.76
CA PRO A 115 -8.23 4.11 11.39
C PRO A 115 -9.72 3.75 11.31
N GLU A 116 -10.42 4.38 10.38
CA GLU A 116 -11.85 4.11 10.15
C GLU A 116 -12.07 2.84 9.31
N SER A 117 -11.06 2.45 8.54
CA SER A 117 -11.18 1.32 7.63
C SER A 117 -10.95 -0.01 8.35
N ASN A 118 -11.80 -0.99 8.07
CA ASN A 118 -11.78 -2.28 8.76
C ASN A 118 -10.62 -3.19 8.36
N TRP A 119 -9.96 -2.93 7.23
CA TRP A 119 -8.88 -3.80 6.78
C TRP A 119 -7.57 -3.59 7.55
N LEU A 120 -7.37 -2.39 8.09
CA LEU A 120 -6.12 -2.04 8.77
C LEU A 120 -6.25 -2.32 10.26
N VAL A 121 -5.96 -3.55 10.64
CA VAL A 121 -5.93 -4.02 12.01
C VAL A 121 -4.63 -4.79 12.24
N PRO A 122 -4.12 -4.82 13.48
CA PRO A 122 -2.89 -5.55 13.80
C PRO A 122 -2.99 -7.02 13.51
#